data_54c64c0ef142a2d255fe3010084485bb
#
_entry.id   54c64c0ef142a2d255fe3010084485bb
#
_cell.length_a   1.000
_cell.length_b   1.000
_cell.length_c   1.000
_cell.angle_alpha   90.00
_cell.angle_beta   90.00
_cell.angle_gamma   90.00
#
_symmetry.space_group_name_H-M   'P 1'
#
loop_
_entity.id
_entity.type
_entity.pdbx_description
1 polymer ?
#
loop_
_entity_poly.entity_id
_entity_poly.type
_entity_poly.pdbx_seq_one_letter_code
_entity_poly.pdbx_strand_id
1 'polypeptide(L)'
;IPTDHGIFALLWKEAARRGIRYVISGMNFATEAMSVPDWSYGHADWRYVKAVHGRYGTRPLKTYPHFSLLDLAWFNVVRRIRTVSVLNYVEYDKADAMRILQDELGWVYYGGKHYESVYTRFWQGYVLPRKFGIDKRYGHLSDLVNSGQITRKQALEEMSAQPYTPQMQDQDRRYVIKKFELTEAEFDALMALPPRSFREFPNSFARVERLKKFVNALRARGLYSR
;
A
#
# COMPACT_ATOMS: atom_id res chain seq x y z
N ILE A 1 -5.10 2.81 3.33
CA ILE A 1 -4.60 4.21 3.22
C ILE A 1 -4.49 4.87 4.59
N PRO A 2 -5.56 5.01 5.42
CA PRO A 2 -5.40 5.65 6.72
C PRO A 2 -4.38 4.94 7.62
N THR A 3 -4.40 3.62 7.67
CA THR A 3 -3.45 2.82 8.46
C THR A 3 -2.01 3.09 8.05
N ASP A 4 -1.72 3.03 6.76
CA ASP A 4 -0.36 3.27 6.24
C ASP A 4 0.11 4.69 6.55
N HIS A 5 -0.76 5.70 6.37
CA HIS A 5 -0.47 7.08 6.72
C HIS A 5 -0.13 7.23 8.21
N GLY A 6 -0.91 6.60 9.08
CA GLY A 6 -0.69 6.61 10.53
C GLY A 6 0.60 5.93 10.94
N ILE A 7 0.92 4.77 10.35
CA ILE A 7 2.18 4.04 10.59
C ILE A 7 3.37 4.90 10.20
N PHE A 8 3.40 5.46 9.00
CA PHE A 8 4.48 6.34 8.56
C PHE A 8 4.59 7.58 9.45
N ALA A 9 3.47 8.23 9.80
CA ALA A 9 3.47 9.38 10.68
C ALA A 9 4.12 9.08 12.03
N LEU A 10 3.75 7.92 12.63
CA LEU A 10 4.29 7.49 13.91
C LEU A 10 5.80 7.21 13.81
N LEU A 11 6.22 6.43 12.82
CA LEU A 11 7.62 6.07 12.62
C LEU A 11 8.51 7.30 12.43
N TRP A 12 8.13 8.23 11.56
CA TRP A 12 8.94 9.44 11.32
C TRP A 12 8.94 10.40 12.50
N LYS A 13 7.81 10.59 13.18
CA LYS A 13 7.76 11.41 14.39
C LYS A 13 8.64 10.83 15.49
N GLU A 14 8.59 9.52 15.69
CA GLU A 14 9.39 8.85 16.71
C GLU A 14 10.89 8.85 16.34
N ALA A 15 11.23 8.61 15.08
CA ALA A 15 12.60 8.74 14.60
C ALA A 15 13.15 10.16 14.82
N ALA A 16 12.36 11.19 14.48
CA ALA A 16 12.73 12.58 14.69
C ALA A 16 12.92 12.92 16.16
N ARG A 17 12.02 12.44 17.04
CA ARG A 17 12.07 12.66 18.49
C ARG A 17 13.33 12.05 19.12
N ARG A 18 13.70 10.84 18.65
CA ARG A 18 14.88 10.10 19.17
C ARG A 18 16.19 10.41 18.46
N GLY A 19 16.20 11.30 17.46
CA GLY A 19 17.41 11.59 16.68
C GLY A 19 17.85 10.46 15.76
N ILE A 20 16.96 9.51 15.43
CA ILE A 20 17.22 8.39 14.51
C ILE A 20 17.21 8.93 13.08
N ARG A 21 18.26 8.62 12.32
CA ARG A 21 18.41 9.07 10.93
C ARG A 21 18.08 8.01 9.89
N TYR A 22 18.07 6.73 10.28
CA TYR A 22 17.84 5.62 9.35
C TYR A 22 16.70 4.76 9.83
N VAL A 23 15.71 4.56 8.96
CA VAL A 23 14.58 3.64 9.15
C VAL A 23 14.78 2.47 8.21
N ILE A 24 14.94 1.28 8.76
CA ILE A 24 15.10 0.05 7.96
C ILE A 24 13.74 -0.38 7.41
N SER A 25 13.72 -0.76 6.14
CA SER A 25 12.53 -1.26 5.44
C SER A 25 12.81 -2.60 4.78
N GLY A 26 11.86 -3.53 4.87
CA GLY A 26 11.87 -4.79 4.13
C GLY A 26 11.35 -4.67 2.68
N MET A 27 10.90 -3.48 2.27
CA MET A 27 10.48 -3.24 0.89
C MET A 27 11.66 -3.46 -0.07
N ASN A 28 11.40 -4.07 -1.24
CA ASN A 28 12.44 -4.34 -2.23
C ASN A 28 11.90 -4.21 -3.66
N PHE A 29 12.80 -3.99 -4.62
CA PHE A 29 12.44 -3.88 -6.04
C PHE A 29 12.07 -5.22 -6.68
N ALA A 30 12.58 -6.33 -6.18
CA ALA A 30 12.36 -7.64 -6.78
C ALA A 30 10.90 -8.11 -6.68
N THR A 31 10.17 -7.68 -5.64
CA THR A 31 8.80 -8.14 -5.39
C THR A 31 7.77 -7.03 -5.18
N GLU A 32 8.19 -5.74 -5.14
CA GLU A 32 7.33 -4.61 -4.75
C GLU A 32 7.59 -3.31 -5.53
N ALA A 33 8.24 -3.40 -6.71
CA ALA A 33 8.53 -2.24 -7.54
C ALA A 33 7.31 -1.70 -8.28
N MET A 34 6.41 -2.60 -8.70
CA MET A 34 5.27 -2.24 -9.55
C MET A 34 4.22 -1.48 -8.76
N SER A 35 4.12 -0.20 -9.06
CA SER A 35 3.08 0.68 -8.52
C SER A 35 2.26 1.26 -9.67
N VAL A 36 0.97 0.96 -9.67
CA VAL A 36 0.02 1.55 -10.63
C VAL A 36 -0.65 2.74 -9.94
N PRO A 37 -0.34 3.99 -10.33
CA PRO A 37 -0.81 5.19 -9.63
C PRO A 37 -2.34 5.29 -9.55
N ASP A 38 -3.06 4.76 -10.55
CA ASP A 38 -4.52 4.81 -10.59
C ASP A 38 -5.19 3.80 -9.65
N TRP A 39 -4.45 2.82 -9.11
CA TRP A 39 -5.01 1.83 -8.20
C TRP A 39 -5.19 2.32 -6.76
N SER A 40 -4.43 3.31 -6.35
CA SER A 40 -4.61 3.93 -5.03
C SER A 40 -3.95 5.29 -4.93
N TYR A 41 -4.55 6.18 -4.13
CA TYR A 41 -4.05 7.52 -3.85
C TYR A 41 -4.20 7.86 -2.36
N GLY A 42 -3.30 8.64 -1.82
CA GLY A 42 -3.48 9.32 -0.52
C GLY A 42 -2.68 8.76 0.65
N HIS A 43 -1.80 7.75 0.44
CA HIS A 43 -0.97 7.19 1.52
C HIS A 43 -0.10 8.25 2.22
N ALA A 44 0.38 9.26 1.49
CA ALA A 44 1.17 10.38 2.02
C ALA A 44 0.42 11.72 1.98
N ASP A 45 -0.89 11.72 1.72
CA ASP A 45 -1.67 12.95 1.61
C ASP A 45 -2.66 13.12 2.76
N TRP A 46 -2.20 13.79 3.82
CA TRP A 46 -3.04 14.12 4.96
C TRP A 46 -4.27 14.95 4.59
N ARG A 47 -4.15 15.85 3.62
CA ARG A 47 -5.28 16.67 3.19
C ARG A 47 -6.42 15.82 2.62
N TYR A 48 -6.06 14.78 1.86
CA TYR A 48 -7.02 13.82 1.34
C TYR A 48 -7.63 12.96 2.46
N VAL A 49 -6.80 12.36 3.31
CA VAL A 49 -7.26 11.54 4.44
C VAL A 49 -8.23 12.33 5.32
N LYS A 50 -7.86 13.57 5.68
CA LYS A 50 -8.68 14.46 6.49
C LYS A 50 -10.01 14.82 5.79
N ALA A 51 -10.00 15.05 4.49
CA ALA A 51 -11.20 15.41 3.73
C ALA A 51 -12.18 14.23 3.64
N VAL A 52 -11.70 13.02 3.37
CA VAL A 52 -12.54 11.82 3.37
C VAL A 52 -13.10 11.56 4.77
N HIS A 53 -12.26 11.67 5.80
CA HIS A 53 -12.71 11.52 7.18
C HIS A 53 -13.76 12.58 7.57
N GLY A 54 -13.55 13.84 7.19
CA GLY A 54 -14.51 14.93 7.49
C GLY A 54 -15.89 14.71 6.85
N ARG A 55 -15.97 13.94 5.76
CA ARG A 55 -17.22 13.62 5.08
C ARG A 55 -17.91 12.35 5.61
N TYR A 56 -17.14 11.35 6.01
CA TYR A 56 -17.68 10.02 6.34
C TYR A 56 -17.32 9.56 7.75
N GLY A 57 -16.39 10.21 8.42
CA GLY A 57 -15.97 9.83 9.76
C GLY A 57 -16.99 10.22 10.82
N THR A 58 -17.20 9.32 11.77
CA THR A 58 -18.14 9.50 12.88
C THR A 58 -17.49 9.98 14.17
N ARG A 59 -16.16 9.93 14.28
CA ARG A 59 -15.41 10.30 15.48
C ARG A 59 -14.28 11.28 15.13
N PRO A 60 -13.98 12.29 15.97
CA PRO A 60 -12.88 13.23 15.72
C PRO A 60 -11.51 12.54 15.78
N LEU A 61 -10.62 12.92 14.88
CA LEU A 61 -9.22 12.41 14.81
C LEU A 61 -8.31 13.11 15.83
N LYS A 62 -8.59 13.00 17.13
CA LYS A 62 -7.82 13.70 18.19
C LYS A 62 -6.41 13.15 18.36
N THR A 63 -6.26 11.82 18.32
CA THR A 63 -5.00 11.10 18.60
C THR A 63 -4.40 10.44 17.37
N TYR A 64 -5.05 10.57 16.22
CA TYR A 64 -4.58 9.94 14.98
C TYR A 64 -3.26 10.56 14.51
N PRO A 65 -2.16 9.80 14.41
CA PRO A 65 -0.89 10.30 13.96
C PRO A 65 -0.96 10.66 12.48
N HIS A 66 -0.51 11.86 12.13
CA HIS A 66 -0.51 12.33 10.75
C HIS A 66 0.73 13.20 10.48
N PHE A 67 1.04 13.41 9.21
CA PHE A 67 2.05 14.34 8.74
C PHE A 67 1.56 15.08 7.49
N SER A 68 1.94 16.33 7.39
CA SER A 68 1.72 17.15 6.19
C SER A 68 2.90 17.04 5.22
N LEU A 69 2.79 17.65 4.04
CA LEU A 69 3.93 17.76 3.11
C LEU A 69 5.08 18.58 3.70
N LEU A 70 4.79 19.56 4.56
CA LEU A 70 5.82 20.35 5.26
C LEU A 70 6.54 19.51 6.31
N ASP A 71 5.80 18.70 7.08
CA ASP A 71 6.40 17.75 8.02
C ASP A 71 7.30 16.75 7.29
N LEU A 72 6.85 16.25 6.15
CA LEU A 72 7.65 15.33 5.34
C LEU A 72 8.94 15.98 4.83
N ALA A 73 8.86 17.23 4.37
CA ALA A 73 10.04 18.00 3.98
C ALA A 73 10.98 18.21 5.18
N TRP A 74 10.44 18.55 6.35
CA TRP A 74 11.24 18.72 7.56
C TRP A 74 11.92 17.42 8.00
N PHE A 75 11.21 16.28 8.00
CA PHE A 75 11.82 14.99 8.31
C PHE A 75 12.98 14.64 7.38
N ASN A 76 12.79 14.83 6.07
CA ASN A 76 13.78 14.41 5.08
C ASN A 76 14.95 15.39 4.92
N VAL A 77 14.70 16.72 4.96
CA VAL A 77 15.69 17.75 4.70
C VAL A 77 16.39 18.18 6.00
N VAL A 78 15.61 18.55 7.03
CA VAL A 78 16.18 19.10 8.28
C VAL A 78 16.66 17.98 9.18
N ARG A 79 15.80 17.00 9.47
CA ARG A 79 16.15 15.86 10.32
C ARG A 79 16.98 14.80 9.60
N ARG A 80 17.03 14.84 8.26
CA ARG A 80 17.78 13.92 7.39
C ARG A 80 17.44 12.45 7.64
N ILE A 81 16.18 12.17 7.96
CA ILE A 81 15.70 10.80 8.12
C ILE A 81 15.60 10.15 6.74
N ARG A 82 16.20 8.97 6.59
CA ARG A 82 16.24 8.19 5.36
C ARG A 82 15.70 6.80 5.58
N THR A 83 14.89 6.31 4.67
CA THR A 83 14.50 4.90 4.63
C THR A 83 15.53 4.12 3.84
N VAL A 84 16.00 3.01 4.40
CA VAL A 84 16.97 2.10 3.76
C VAL A 84 16.28 0.76 3.54
N SER A 85 16.05 0.41 2.29
CA SER A 85 15.49 -0.88 1.86
C SER A 85 16.62 -1.88 1.72
N VAL A 86 16.96 -2.54 2.84
CA VAL A 86 18.16 -3.40 2.94
C VAL A 86 18.18 -4.57 1.94
N LEU A 87 16.99 -5.10 1.61
CA LEU A 87 16.86 -6.20 0.64
C LEU A 87 17.22 -5.81 -0.81
N ASN A 88 17.39 -4.51 -1.11
CA ASN A 88 17.89 -4.07 -2.41
C ASN A 88 19.43 -4.16 -2.53
N TYR A 89 20.13 -4.45 -1.44
CA TYR A 89 21.61 -4.56 -1.40
C TYR A 89 22.09 -6.00 -1.25
N VAL A 90 21.16 -6.94 -1.24
CA VAL A 90 21.45 -8.38 -1.19
C VAL A 90 20.74 -9.07 -2.36
N GLU A 91 21.24 -10.22 -2.76
CA GLU A 91 20.54 -11.07 -3.72
C GLU A 91 19.31 -11.66 -3.02
N TYR A 92 18.12 -11.15 -3.40
CA TYR A 92 16.87 -11.51 -2.77
C TYR A 92 16.00 -12.33 -3.71
N ASP A 93 15.80 -13.59 -3.34
CA ASP A 93 14.80 -14.48 -3.95
C ASP A 93 13.66 -14.74 -2.97
N LYS A 94 12.42 -14.61 -3.46
CA LYS A 94 11.22 -14.77 -2.63
C LYS A 94 11.03 -16.20 -2.16
N ALA A 95 11.31 -17.20 -3.02
CA ALA A 95 11.12 -18.60 -2.67
C ALA A 95 12.13 -19.04 -1.61
N ASP A 96 13.39 -18.63 -1.75
CA ASP A 96 14.43 -18.88 -0.75
C ASP A 96 14.12 -18.19 0.58
N ALA A 97 13.67 -16.94 0.55
CA ALA A 97 13.27 -16.25 1.77
C ALA A 97 12.13 -16.96 2.49
N MET A 98 11.12 -17.44 1.76
CA MET A 98 10.03 -18.22 2.34
C MET A 98 10.52 -19.53 2.97
N ARG A 99 11.41 -20.25 2.29
CA ARG A 99 12.01 -21.48 2.80
C ARG A 99 12.76 -21.23 4.10
N ILE A 100 13.64 -20.22 4.14
CA ILE A 100 14.39 -19.86 5.36
C ILE A 100 13.45 -19.51 6.52
N LEU A 101 12.40 -18.72 6.25
CA LEU A 101 11.41 -18.35 7.27
C LEU A 101 10.67 -19.57 7.83
N GLN A 102 10.36 -20.55 6.97
CA GLN A 102 9.68 -21.79 7.40
C GLN A 102 10.63 -22.67 8.21
N ASP A 103 11.86 -22.90 7.70
CA ASP A 103 12.79 -23.85 8.28
C ASP A 103 13.42 -23.33 9.59
N GLU A 104 13.75 -22.03 9.66
CA GLU A 104 14.48 -21.46 10.79
C GLU A 104 13.61 -20.77 11.82
N LEU A 105 12.47 -20.18 11.39
CA LEU A 105 11.59 -19.39 12.27
C LEU A 105 10.21 -20.02 12.47
N GLY A 106 9.93 -21.18 11.88
CA GLY A 106 8.63 -21.85 12.01
C GLY A 106 7.48 -21.05 11.38
N TRP A 107 7.77 -20.15 10.44
CA TRP A 107 6.72 -19.38 9.77
C TRP A 107 5.83 -20.28 8.92
N VAL A 108 4.52 -20.11 9.03
CA VAL A 108 3.53 -20.88 8.26
C VAL A 108 2.99 -20.04 7.12
N TYR A 109 3.09 -20.58 5.90
CA TYR A 109 2.53 -19.90 4.73
C TYR A 109 0.99 -19.89 4.76
N TYR A 110 0.42 -18.71 4.62
CA TYR A 110 -1.03 -18.47 4.72
C TYR A 110 -1.76 -18.44 3.36
N GLY A 111 -1.14 -18.95 2.30
CA GLY A 111 -1.79 -19.24 1.02
C GLY A 111 -1.82 -18.12 -0.03
N GLY A 112 -1.33 -16.92 0.28
CA GLY A 112 -1.30 -15.81 -0.67
C GLY A 112 -0.72 -14.53 -0.11
N LYS A 113 -0.38 -13.56 -0.95
CA LYS A 113 0.13 -12.25 -0.49
C LYS A 113 -0.98 -11.51 0.27
N HIS A 114 -0.66 -11.09 1.50
CA HIS A 114 -1.58 -10.41 2.43
C HIS A 114 -2.75 -11.24 2.96
N TYR A 115 -2.68 -12.59 2.86
CA TYR A 115 -3.72 -13.48 3.38
C TYR A 115 -3.69 -13.60 4.92
N GLU A 116 -2.64 -13.10 5.59
CA GLU A 116 -2.57 -12.95 7.04
C GLU A 116 -3.67 -12.04 7.62
N SER A 117 -4.20 -11.13 6.80
CA SER A 117 -5.26 -10.21 7.18
C SER A 117 -6.54 -10.51 6.40
N VAL A 118 -7.60 -10.95 7.09
CA VAL A 118 -8.93 -11.20 6.50
C VAL A 118 -9.43 -9.96 5.75
N TYR A 119 -9.29 -8.76 6.34
CA TYR A 119 -9.70 -7.51 5.70
C TYR A 119 -8.93 -7.26 4.40
N THR A 120 -7.59 -7.41 4.41
CA THR A 120 -6.77 -7.16 3.23
C THR A 120 -7.03 -8.18 2.14
N ARG A 121 -7.14 -9.46 2.49
CA ARG A 121 -7.50 -10.54 1.57
C ARG A 121 -8.86 -10.29 0.91
N PHE A 122 -9.88 -9.98 1.71
CA PHE A 122 -11.22 -9.67 1.21
C PHE A 122 -11.23 -8.43 0.32
N TRP A 123 -10.56 -7.35 0.75
CA TRP A 123 -10.47 -6.13 -0.03
C TRP A 123 -9.81 -6.38 -1.38
N GLN A 124 -8.65 -7.04 -1.40
CA GLN A 124 -7.88 -7.26 -2.63
C GLN A 124 -8.47 -8.36 -3.52
N GLY A 125 -9.00 -9.43 -2.96
CA GLY A 125 -9.50 -10.58 -3.71
C GLY A 125 -11.00 -10.53 -4.04
N TYR A 126 -11.79 -9.72 -3.32
CA TYR A 126 -13.23 -9.62 -3.52
C TYR A 126 -13.66 -8.23 -3.98
N VAL A 127 -13.36 -7.18 -3.20
CA VAL A 127 -13.87 -5.83 -3.46
C VAL A 127 -13.19 -5.18 -4.65
N LEU A 128 -11.86 -5.18 -4.71
CA LEU A 128 -11.12 -4.54 -5.81
C LEU A 128 -11.47 -5.12 -7.17
N PRO A 129 -11.50 -6.46 -7.38
CA PRO A 129 -11.87 -7.01 -8.69
C PRO A 129 -13.31 -6.71 -9.09
N ARG A 130 -14.27 -6.85 -8.16
CA ARG A 130 -15.70 -6.73 -8.47
C ARG A 130 -16.18 -5.30 -8.64
N LYS A 131 -15.69 -4.40 -7.79
CA LYS A 131 -16.15 -3.00 -7.78
C LYS A 131 -15.30 -2.10 -8.65
N PHE A 132 -13.99 -2.34 -8.73
CA PHE A 132 -13.03 -1.45 -9.37
C PHE A 132 -12.34 -2.05 -10.59
N GLY A 133 -12.53 -3.34 -10.89
CA GLY A 133 -11.85 -4.04 -11.98
C GLY A 133 -10.33 -4.15 -11.75
N ILE A 134 -9.87 -4.09 -10.51
CA ILE A 134 -8.44 -4.10 -10.15
C ILE A 134 -8.06 -5.46 -9.58
N ASP A 135 -7.16 -6.18 -10.26
CA ASP A 135 -6.53 -7.37 -9.73
C ASP A 135 -5.06 -7.08 -9.39
N LYS A 136 -4.77 -7.04 -8.11
CA LYS A 136 -3.43 -6.76 -7.59
C LYS A 136 -2.38 -7.79 -7.97
N ARG A 137 -2.78 -9.01 -8.36
CA ARG A 137 -1.86 -10.06 -8.81
C ARG A 137 -1.06 -9.64 -10.05
N TYR A 138 -1.65 -8.85 -10.95
CA TYR A 138 -0.92 -8.32 -12.12
C TYR A 138 0.35 -7.55 -11.70
N GLY A 139 0.26 -6.70 -10.70
CA GLY A 139 1.43 -5.96 -10.20
C GLY A 139 2.46 -6.89 -9.56
N HIS A 140 2.02 -7.76 -8.64
CA HIS A 140 2.92 -8.64 -7.90
C HIS A 140 3.64 -9.66 -8.80
N LEU A 141 2.93 -10.26 -9.76
CA LEU A 141 3.54 -11.21 -10.70
C LEU A 141 4.43 -10.51 -11.72
N SER A 142 4.09 -9.28 -12.11
CA SER A 142 4.96 -8.48 -12.97
C SER A 142 6.32 -8.20 -12.32
N ASP A 143 6.34 -7.92 -11.01
CA ASP A 143 7.59 -7.73 -10.28
C ASP A 143 8.46 -9.01 -10.31
N LEU A 144 7.86 -10.18 -10.04
CA LEU A 144 8.56 -11.45 -10.06
C LEU A 144 9.09 -11.82 -11.45
N VAL A 145 8.33 -11.53 -12.51
CA VAL A 145 8.76 -11.73 -13.89
C VAL A 145 9.91 -10.77 -14.25
N ASN A 146 9.78 -9.50 -13.89
CA ASN A 146 10.79 -8.48 -14.18
C ASN A 146 12.11 -8.72 -13.42
N SER A 147 12.04 -9.31 -12.22
CA SER A 147 13.20 -9.69 -11.44
C SER A 147 13.76 -11.07 -11.80
N GLY A 148 13.17 -11.77 -12.77
CA GLY A 148 13.62 -13.08 -13.23
C GLY A 148 13.33 -14.25 -12.27
N GLN A 149 12.55 -14.03 -11.21
CA GLN A 149 12.24 -15.08 -10.24
C GLN A 149 11.21 -16.10 -10.76
N ILE A 150 10.33 -15.67 -11.66
CA ILE A 150 9.40 -16.56 -12.38
C ILE A 150 9.35 -16.21 -13.86
N THR A 151 8.96 -17.17 -14.68
CA THR A 151 8.69 -16.93 -16.10
C THR A 151 7.30 -16.29 -16.33
N ARG A 152 7.12 -15.61 -17.44
CA ARG A 152 5.80 -15.10 -17.84
C ARG A 152 4.75 -16.23 -17.92
N LYS A 153 5.15 -17.44 -18.35
CA LYS A 153 4.26 -18.59 -18.42
C LYS A 153 3.74 -18.96 -17.03
N GLN A 154 4.62 -19.10 -16.05
CA GLN A 154 4.25 -19.37 -14.64
C GLN A 154 3.36 -18.27 -14.08
N ALA A 155 3.63 -17.00 -14.37
CA ALA A 155 2.76 -15.89 -13.94
C ALA A 155 1.34 -16.00 -14.52
N LEU A 156 1.20 -16.37 -15.79
CA LEU A 156 -0.10 -16.57 -16.43
C LEU A 156 -0.86 -17.79 -15.87
N GLU A 157 -0.14 -18.86 -15.56
CA GLU A 157 -0.70 -20.04 -14.88
C GLU A 157 -1.23 -19.65 -13.47
N GLU A 158 -0.46 -18.87 -12.71
CA GLU A 158 -0.89 -18.37 -11.39
C GLU A 158 -2.09 -17.41 -11.50
N MET A 159 -2.16 -16.59 -12.56
CA MET A 159 -3.32 -15.74 -12.82
C MET A 159 -4.59 -16.55 -13.10
N SER A 160 -4.49 -17.71 -13.75
CA SER A 160 -5.63 -18.60 -14.01
C SER A 160 -6.12 -19.34 -12.77
N ALA A 161 -5.27 -19.50 -11.74
CA ALA A 161 -5.64 -20.11 -10.49
C ALA A 161 -6.55 -19.19 -9.66
N GLN A 162 -7.41 -19.81 -8.85
CA GLN A 162 -8.29 -19.11 -7.90
C GLN A 162 -7.97 -19.49 -6.46
N PRO A 163 -6.83 -19.03 -5.91
CA PRO A 163 -6.43 -19.38 -4.55
C PRO A 163 -7.39 -18.84 -3.49
N TYR A 164 -8.11 -17.77 -3.80
CA TYR A 164 -9.20 -17.23 -2.99
C TYR A 164 -10.51 -17.88 -3.41
N THR A 165 -10.80 -19.02 -2.81
CA THR A 165 -11.93 -19.88 -3.17
C THR A 165 -13.29 -19.22 -2.89
N PRO A 166 -14.37 -19.61 -3.58
CA PRO A 166 -15.72 -19.10 -3.29
C PRO A 166 -16.13 -19.28 -1.83
N GLN A 167 -15.75 -20.40 -1.21
CA GLN A 167 -16.02 -20.65 0.20
C GLN A 167 -15.30 -19.65 1.13
N MET A 168 -14.01 -19.38 0.88
CA MET A 168 -13.27 -18.37 1.63
C MET A 168 -13.87 -16.97 1.44
N GLN A 169 -14.31 -16.65 0.21
CA GLN A 169 -14.95 -15.37 -0.09
C GLN A 169 -16.23 -15.17 0.69
N ASP A 170 -17.08 -16.21 0.79
CA ASP A 170 -18.32 -16.16 1.56
C ASP A 170 -18.05 -15.99 3.06
N GLN A 171 -17.11 -16.76 3.61
CA GLN A 171 -16.70 -16.64 5.01
C GLN A 171 -16.18 -15.22 5.34
N ASP A 172 -15.28 -14.69 4.51
CA ASP A 172 -14.72 -13.38 4.72
C ASP A 172 -15.76 -12.27 4.53
N ARG A 173 -16.68 -12.43 3.57
CA ARG A 173 -17.78 -11.48 3.35
C ARG A 173 -18.66 -11.39 4.59
N ARG A 174 -19.11 -12.52 5.16
CA ARG A 174 -19.89 -12.53 6.41
C ARG A 174 -19.11 -11.91 7.58
N TYR A 175 -17.81 -12.23 7.70
CA TYR A 175 -16.97 -11.66 8.73
C TYR A 175 -16.87 -10.13 8.61
N VAL A 176 -16.63 -9.61 7.41
CA VAL A 176 -16.47 -8.18 7.15
C VAL A 176 -17.79 -7.43 7.37
N ILE A 177 -18.91 -7.96 6.87
CA ILE A 177 -20.26 -7.40 7.08
C ILE A 177 -20.54 -7.27 8.58
N LYS A 178 -20.33 -8.35 9.34
CA LYS A 178 -20.50 -8.34 10.80
C LYS A 178 -19.57 -7.34 11.47
N LYS A 179 -18.30 -7.25 11.04
CA LYS A 179 -17.29 -6.37 11.65
C LYS A 179 -17.58 -4.89 11.43
N PHE A 180 -18.21 -4.54 10.31
CA PHE A 180 -18.65 -3.19 10.00
C PHE A 180 -20.08 -2.90 10.44
N GLU A 181 -20.73 -3.82 11.14
CA GLU A 181 -22.11 -3.69 11.63
C GLU A 181 -23.12 -3.36 10.51
N LEU A 182 -22.90 -3.98 9.33
CA LEU A 182 -23.76 -3.84 8.17
C LEU A 182 -24.72 -5.03 8.06
N THR A 183 -25.82 -4.82 7.39
CA THR A 183 -26.65 -5.88 6.82
C THR A 183 -26.12 -6.30 5.45
N GLU A 184 -26.51 -7.51 4.98
CA GLU A 184 -26.20 -7.99 3.63
C GLU A 184 -26.66 -6.99 2.55
N ALA A 185 -27.89 -6.47 2.69
CA ALA A 185 -28.46 -5.51 1.74
C ALA A 185 -27.69 -4.18 1.70
N GLU A 186 -27.24 -3.68 2.85
CA GLU A 186 -26.42 -2.47 2.91
C GLU A 186 -25.05 -2.68 2.27
N PHE A 187 -24.43 -3.86 2.50
CA PHE A 187 -23.18 -4.19 1.85
C PHE A 187 -23.34 -4.27 0.32
N ASP A 188 -24.37 -4.95 -0.16
CA ASP A 188 -24.65 -5.06 -1.60
C ASP A 188 -24.95 -3.69 -2.23
N ALA A 189 -25.70 -2.84 -1.54
CA ALA A 189 -25.93 -1.46 -1.95
C ALA A 189 -24.60 -0.67 -2.06
N LEU A 190 -23.70 -0.82 -1.08
CA LEU A 190 -22.37 -0.20 -1.13
C LEU A 190 -21.52 -0.73 -2.30
N MET A 191 -21.59 -2.02 -2.59
CA MET A 191 -20.91 -2.62 -3.73
C MET A 191 -21.47 -2.12 -5.08
N ALA A 192 -22.76 -1.85 -5.16
CA ALA A 192 -23.42 -1.34 -6.37
C ALA A 192 -23.17 0.15 -6.65
N LEU A 193 -22.78 0.96 -5.65
CA LEU A 193 -22.45 2.37 -5.86
C LEU A 193 -21.29 2.53 -6.86
N PRO A 194 -21.34 3.55 -7.75
CA PRO A 194 -20.23 3.81 -8.66
C PRO A 194 -18.94 4.15 -7.89
N PRO A 195 -17.76 3.73 -8.40
CA PRO A 195 -16.48 4.15 -7.84
C PRO A 195 -16.33 5.66 -7.84
N ARG A 196 -15.76 6.20 -6.79
CA ARG A 196 -15.47 7.63 -6.66
C ARG A 196 -14.00 7.91 -6.86
N SER A 197 -13.70 9.02 -7.55
CA SER A 197 -12.34 9.46 -7.74
C SER A 197 -11.81 10.21 -6.51
N PHE A 198 -10.52 10.01 -6.19
CA PHE A 198 -9.85 10.82 -5.17
C PHE A 198 -9.89 12.33 -5.50
N ARG A 199 -10.05 12.68 -6.78
CA ARG A 199 -10.11 14.07 -7.26
C ARG A 199 -11.38 14.82 -6.81
N GLU A 200 -12.40 14.09 -6.38
CA GLU A 200 -13.63 14.66 -5.81
C GLU A 200 -13.45 15.20 -4.38
N PHE A 201 -12.30 14.92 -3.78
CA PHE A 201 -11.97 15.35 -2.42
C PHE A 201 -10.80 16.33 -2.44
N PRO A 202 -10.76 17.30 -1.50
CA PRO A 202 -9.59 18.12 -1.28
C PRO A 202 -8.33 17.26 -1.12
N ASN A 203 -7.31 17.49 -1.95
CA ASN A 203 -6.07 16.71 -1.97
C ASN A 203 -4.87 17.58 -2.36
N SER A 204 -3.68 17.00 -2.29
CA SER A 204 -2.41 17.68 -2.61
C SER A 204 -1.85 17.29 -3.99
N PHE A 205 -2.55 16.46 -4.77
CA PHE A 205 -2.07 15.88 -6.02
C PHE A 205 -1.47 16.92 -6.98
N ALA A 206 -2.25 17.95 -7.32
CA ALA A 206 -1.81 18.98 -8.26
C ALA A 206 -0.57 19.76 -7.77
N ARG A 207 -0.44 19.96 -6.44
CA ARG A 207 0.73 20.63 -5.84
C ARG A 207 1.96 19.74 -5.94
N VAL A 208 1.83 18.47 -5.62
CA VAL A 208 2.92 17.48 -5.69
C VAL A 208 3.40 17.31 -7.13
N GLU A 209 2.48 17.21 -8.09
CA GLU A 209 2.82 17.09 -9.51
C GLU A 209 3.54 18.32 -10.06
N ARG A 210 3.13 19.53 -9.66
CA ARG A 210 3.86 20.76 -10.01
C ARG A 210 5.27 20.75 -9.43
N LEU A 211 5.43 20.35 -8.16
CA LEU A 211 6.73 20.27 -7.52
C LEU A 211 7.63 19.22 -8.20
N LYS A 212 7.11 18.06 -8.54
CA LYS A 212 7.85 17.03 -9.30
C LYS A 212 8.33 17.57 -10.66
N LYS A 213 7.44 18.23 -11.41
CA LYS A 213 7.81 18.87 -12.68
C LYS A 213 8.92 19.90 -12.52
N PHE A 214 8.84 20.76 -11.50
CA PHE A 214 9.85 21.74 -11.17
C PHE A 214 11.20 21.10 -10.82
N VAL A 215 11.21 20.12 -9.92
CA VAL A 215 12.42 19.37 -9.54
C VAL A 215 13.05 18.66 -10.74
N ASN A 216 12.24 18.03 -11.59
CA ASN A 216 12.73 17.38 -12.80
C ASN A 216 13.32 18.38 -13.80
N ALA A 217 12.74 19.58 -13.94
CA ALA A 217 13.31 20.65 -14.76
C ALA A 217 14.65 21.15 -14.21
N LEU A 218 14.82 21.26 -12.90
CA LEU A 218 16.10 21.60 -12.27
C LEU A 218 17.15 20.51 -12.50
N ARG A 219 16.77 19.24 -12.39
CA ARG A 219 17.67 18.10 -12.68
C ARG A 219 18.13 18.09 -14.13
N ALA A 220 17.21 18.30 -15.07
CA ALA A 220 17.54 18.38 -16.49
C ALA A 220 18.52 19.51 -16.83
N ARG A 221 18.56 20.56 -16.01
CA ARG A 221 19.49 21.69 -16.14
C ARG A 221 20.80 21.53 -15.33
N GLY A 222 20.99 20.38 -14.67
CA GLY A 222 22.15 20.13 -13.82
C GLY A 222 22.19 20.96 -12.52
N LEU A 223 21.11 21.70 -12.20
CA LEU A 223 21.03 22.58 -11.02
C LEU A 223 20.64 21.80 -9.73
N TYR A 224 20.31 20.53 -9.83
CA TYR A 224 19.98 19.67 -8.70
C TYR A 224 20.45 18.23 -8.98
N SER A 225 21.44 17.76 -8.20
CA SER A 225 21.83 16.35 -8.14
C SER A 225 21.37 15.73 -6.82
N ARG A 226 21.13 14.43 -6.82
CA ARG A 226 20.86 13.71 -5.57
C ARG A 226 22.11 13.59 -4.72
#